data_5f56c2a194339ae6ff61188328cf1af8
#
_entry.id   5f56c2a194339ae6ff61188328cf1af8
#
_cell.length_a   1.000
_cell.length_b   1.000
_cell.length_c   1.000
_cell.angle_alpha   90.00
_cell.angle_beta   90.00
_cell.angle_gamma   90.00
#
_symmetry.space_group_name_H-M   'P 1'
#
loop_
_entity.id
_entity.type
_entity.pdbx_description
1 polymer ?
#
loop_
_entity_poly.entity_id
_entity_poly.type
_entity_poly.pdbx_seq_one_letter_code
_entity_poly.pdbx_strand_id
1 'polypeptide(L)'
;SALASLWSDVTGTTALDNPILTTGAGVLEFWAEEGEYWIHLDTEAFRVSVGSPNLDVFEVAAATISTGVISGGALSVNAGNPLAIDFEPMVGYVVDTLTDPVRPTATRVSLPAQTVPLDAAALLRTVTWWLVDSAGTVIQQANVPDNAQMRTHIFLGNTAQAFGTIFIDESRPVILQQPANQLADLMEGLGPFRLSGLDIIANGANLFLNQTAGTLFSRAFNHYSGPVQTNDPHVASLVAQTPAVWRYSLRNTTDFSVISNALDPANYDSAGVLTPVGGGANTSTIQRVYAFAARNSTEQVAIQYGQSTYGSLSAAVDAIGAGTFLQNPAFGNTVALLAYIAVTRTATNLSDPTQAMIIRAGKFDTP
;
A
#
# COMPACT_ATOMS: atom_id res chain seq x y z
N SER A 1 52.25 -4.52 10.43
CA SER A 1 51.05 -5.06 9.76
C SER A 1 51.48 -5.70 8.44
N ALA A 2 50.91 -6.82 8.08
CA ALA A 2 51.14 -7.42 6.76
C ALA A 2 50.55 -6.49 5.68
N LEU A 3 51.20 -6.40 4.52
CA LEU A 3 50.71 -5.67 3.38
C LEU A 3 49.53 -6.47 2.76
N ALA A 4 48.51 -5.76 2.27
CA ALA A 4 47.39 -6.40 1.60
C ALA A 4 47.81 -7.03 0.26
N SER A 5 47.13 -8.12 -0.13
CA SER A 5 47.25 -8.65 -1.48
C SER A 5 46.43 -7.79 -2.42
N LEU A 6 47.03 -7.36 -3.52
CA LEU A 6 46.41 -6.46 -4.50
C LEU A 6 46.46 -7.07 -5.89
N TRP A 7 45.49 -6.74 -6.74
CA TRP A 7 45.40 -7.24 -8.10
C TRP A 7 45.12 -6.10 -9.09
N SER A 8 45.52 -6.30 -10.34
CA SER A 8 45.22 -5.38 -11.45
C SER A 8 43.89 -5.67 -12.17
N ASP A 9 43.19 -6.71 -11.75
CA ASP A 9 41.94 -7.14 -12.36
C ASP A 9 40.92 -7.59 -11.30
N VAL A 10 39.63 -7.47 -11.64
CA VAL A 10 38.50 -7.81 -10.76
C VAL A 10 38.43 -9.31 -10.43
N THR A 11 39.09 -10.17 -11.19
CA THR A 11 39.08 -11.61 -10.97
C THR A 11 40.16 -12.10 -10.03
N GLY A 12 41.06 -11.20 -9.58
CA GLY A 12 42.16 -11.53 -8.68
C GLY A 12 43.20 -12.46 -9.30
N THR A 13 43.34 -12.44 -10.62
CA THR A 13 44.27 -13.36 -11.33
C THR A 13 45.65 -12.76 -11.54
N THR A 14 45.75 -11.44 -11.61
CA THR A 14 47.03 -10.74 -11.87
C THR A 14 47.44 -9.95 -10.62
N ALA A 15 48.36 -10.50 -9.84
CA ALA A 15 48.88 -9.85 -8.63
C ALA A 15 49.62 -8.56 -8.94
N LEU A 16 49.42 -7.57 -8.11
CA LEU A 16 50.19 -6.32 -8.10
C LEU A 16 51.18 -6.31 -6.93
N ASP A 17 52.32 -5.68 -7.15
CA ASP A 17 53.27 -5.42 -6.07
C ASP A 17 52.69 -4.44 -5.05
N ASN A 18 52.97 -4.65 -3.78
CA ASN A 18 52.58 -3.74 -2.73
C ASN A 18 53.87 -3.34 -1.92
N PRO A 19 54.30 -2.07 -1.94
CA PRO A 19 53.54 -0.88 -2.37
C PRO A 19 53.45 -0.71 -3.91
N ILE A 20 52.30 -0.18 -4.37
CA ILE A 20 52.09 0.16 -5.76
C ILE A 20 52.68 1.52 -6.06
N LEU A 21 53.33 1.63 -7.22
CA LEU A 21 53.79 2.90 -7.73
C LEU A 21 52.74 3.53 -8.63
N THR A 22 52.42 4.80 -8.39
CA THR A 22 51.48 5.53 -9.24
C THR A 22 52.01 5.70 -10.65
N THR A 23 51.14 5.70 -11.63
CA THR A 23 51.50 6.07 -13.01
C THR A 23 51.90 7.55 -13.08
N GLY A 24 52.54 7.97 -14.17
CA GLY A 24 52.92 9.36 -14.38
C GLY A 24 51.74 10.37 -14.36
N ALA A 25 50.52 9.90 -14.41
CA ALA A 25 49.30 10.69 -14.28
C ALA A 25 48.80 10.80 -12.82
N GLY A 26 49.48 10.17 -11.84
CA GLY A 26 49.07 10.19 -10.43
C GLY A 26 47.83 9.36 -10.10
N VAL A 27 47.35 8.53 -11.01
CA VAL A 27 46.19 7.64 -10.77
C VAL A 27 46.66 6.32 -10.21
N LEU A 28 46.01 5.86 -9.14
CA LEU A 28 46.20 4.57 -8.53
C LEU A 28 44.92 3.75 -8.71
N GLU A 29 45.02 2.60 -9.39
CA GLU A 29 43.91 1.67 -9.61
C GLU A 29 44.37 0.27 -9.20
N PHE A 30 43.59 -0.37 -8.34
CA PHE A 30 43.86 -1.72 -7.90
C PHE A 30 42.58 -2.39 -7.39
N TRP A 31 42.63 -3.73 -7.34
CA TRP A 31 41.61 -4.57 -6.73
C TRP A 31 42.16 -5.20 -5.46
N ALA A 32 41.36 -5.30 -4.42
CA ALA A 32 41.74 -5.92 -3.14
C ALA A 32 40.59 -6.80 -2.67
N GLU A 33 40.86 -7.75 -1.77
CA GLU A 33 39.81 -8.47 -1.04
C GLU A 33 38.91 -7.49 -0.26
N GLU A 34 37.71 -7.91 0.04
CA GLU A 34 36.80 -7.14 0.90
C GLU A 34 37.45 -6.87 2.27
N GLY A 35 37.38 -5.63 2.72
CA GLY A 35 37.98 -5.28 3.99
C GLY A 35 38.21 -3.80 4.19
N GLU A 36 38.79 -3.47 5.32
CA GLU A 36 39.24 -2.11 5.64
C GLU A 36 40.72 -1.98 5.47
N TYR A 37 41.16 -1.01 4.69
CA TYR A 37 42.54 -0.78 4.32
C TYR A 37 42.99 0.64 4.68
N TRP A 38 44.26 0.78 5.02
CA TRP A 38 44.92 2.08 5.12
C TRP A 38 45.78 2.31 3.88
N ILE A 39 45.48 3.38 3.16
CA ILE A 39 46.31 3.83 2.05
C ILE A 39 47.27 4.88 2.61
N HIS A 40 48.56 4.62 2.48
CA HIS A 40 49.63 5.53 2.91
C HIS A 40 50.25 6.20 1.67
N LEU A 41 50.22 7.51 1.65
CA LEU A 41 50.87 8.34 0.62
C LEU A 41 51.89 9.22 1.33
N ASP A 42 53.19 8.90 1.23
CA ASP A 42 54.27 9.63 1.85
C ASP A 42 53.99 10.06 3.30
N THR A 43 53.39 11.23 3.49
CA THR A 43 53.10 11.83 4.79
C THR A 43 51.65 11.71 5.25
N GLU A 44 50.78 11.23 4.39
CA GLU A 44 49.35 11.12 4.68
C GLU A 44 48.87 9.66 4.64
N ALA A 45 47.91 9.35 5.50
CA ALA A 45 47.25 8.06 5.50
C ALA A 45 45.74 8.25 5.60
N PHE A 46 44.96 7.56 4.79
CA PHE A 46 43.50 7.55 4.87
C PHE A 46 42.98 6.13 4.84
N ARG A 47 41.88 5.96 5.53
CA ARG A 47 41.17 4.68 5.62
C ARG A 47 40.21 4.54 4.43
N VAL A 48 40.22 3.39 3.81
CA VAL A 48 39.33 3.04 2.70
C VAL A 48 38.68 1.70 3.03
N SER A 49 37.38 1.64 2.92
CA SER A 49 36.65 0.38 2.92
C SER A 49 36.53 -0.12 1.47
N VAL A 50 37.08 -1.29 1.21
CA VAL A 50 36.90 -2.00 -0.05
C VAL A 50 35.79 -3.00 0.20
N GLY A 51 34.62 -2.76 -0.38
CA GLY A 51 33.49 -3.66 -0.39
C GLY A 51 33.21 -4.10 -1.82
N SER A 52 32.57 -5.22 -1.97
CA SER A 52 32.04 -5.59 -3.28
C SER A 52 31.03 -4.51 -3.72
N PRO A 53 31.28 -3.79 -4.82
CA PRO A 53 30.33 -2.77 -5.28
C PRO A 53 28.96 -3.36 -5.64
N ASN A 54 28.86 -4.68 -5.69
CA ASN A 54 27.62 -5.40 -5.96
C ASN A 54 26.90 -5.85 -4.67
N LEU A 55 27.56 -5.98 -3.52
CA LEU A 55 26.93 -6.43 -2.27
C LEU A 55 25.89 -5.41 -1.78
N ASP A 56 26.24 -4.13 -1.74
CA ASP A 56 25.31 -3.09 -1.31
C ASP A 56 24.07 -2.98 -2.22
N VAL A 57 24.27 -3.16 -3.52
CA VAL A 57 23.15 -3.15 -4.50
C VAL A 57 22.29 -4.39 -4.34
N PHE A 58 22.87 -5.56 -4.09
CA PHE A 58 22.14 -6.80 -3.84
C PHE A 58 21.44 -6.79 -2.48
N GLU A 59 22.04 -6.25 -1.44
CA GLU A 59 21.42 -6.09 -0.13
C GLU A 59 20.23 -5.13 -0.20
N VAL A 60 20.37 -3.98 -0.86
CA VAL A 60 19.27 -3.05 -1.10
C VAL A 60 18.19 -3.67 -1.98
N ALA A 61 18.56 -4.38 -3.05
CA ALA A 61 17.59 -5.08 -3.89
C ALA A 61 16.85 -6.18 -3.12
N ALA A 62 17.56 -7.00 -2.35
CA ALA A 62 16.97 -8.05 -1.51
C ALA A 62 16.03 -7.48 -0.43
N ALA A 63 16.30 -6.27 0.08
CA ALA A 63 15.43 -5.58 1.03
C ALA A 63 14.18 -4.98 0.37
N THR A 64 14.18 -4.81 -0.95
CA THR A 64 13.11 -4.12 -1.70
C THR A 64 12.26 -5.02 -2.57
N ILE A 65 12.62 -6.28 -2.76
CA ILE A 65 11.88 -7.26 -3.56
C ILE A 65 11.48 -8.47 -2.73
N SER A 66 10.48 -9.22 -3.19
CA SER A 66 10.07 -10.49 -2.60
C SER A 66 10.50 -11.67 -3.48
N THR A 67 10.51 -12.87 -2.91
CA THR A 67 10.60 -14.12 -3.69
C THR A 67 9.45 -14.19 -4.67
N GLY A 68 9.75 -14.57 -5.94
CA GLY A 68 8.73 -14.73 -6.97
C GLY A 68 9.29 -14.75 -8.38
N VAL A 69 8.38 -14.93 -9.35
CA VAL A 69 8.71 -14.93 -10.78
C VAL A 69 8.73 -13.52 -11.37
N ILE A 70 9.62 -13.29 -12.32
CA ILE A 70 9.59 -12.12 -13.21
C ILE A 70 8.75 -12.43 -14.44
N SER A 71 8.90 -13.67 -14.97
CA SER A 71 8.20 -14.09 -16.18
C SER A 71 8.06 -15.62 -16.24
N GLY A 72 7.00 -16.10 -16.87
CA GLY A 72 6.72 -17.51 -17.08
C GLY A 72 6.29 -18.24 -15.82
N GLY A 73 6.55 -19.54 -15.76
CA GLY A 73 6.24 -20.40 -14.61
C GLY A 73 4.81 -20.93 -14.58
N ALA A 74 4.05 -20.78 -15.66
CA ALA A 74 2.73 -21.36 -15.75
C ALA A 74 2.80 -22.90 -15.76
N LEU A 75 1.79 -23.51 -15.15
CA LEU A 75 1.61 -24.97 -15.06
C LEU A 75 0.47 -25.40 -15.98
N SER A 76 0.63 -26.53 -16.64
CA SER A 76 -0.45 -27.20 -17.38
C SER A 76 -0.32 -28.70 -17.30
N VAL A 77 -1.44 -29.43 -17.37
CA VAL A 77 -1.40 -30.91 -17.43
C VAL A 77 -0.79 -31.33 -18.74
N ASN A 78 0.16 -32.27 -18.71
CA ASN A 78 0.80 -32.79 -19.91
C ASN A 78 -0.20 -33.61 -20.75
N ALA A 79 -0.33 -33.27 -22.03
CA ALA A 79 -1.29 -33.91 -22.93
C ALA A 79 -1.02 -35.40 -23.18
N GLY A 80 0.25 -35.84 -23.06
CA GLY A 80 0.67 -37.23 -23.27
C GLY A 80 0.72 -38.07 -21.99
N ASN A 81 0.71 -37.44 -20.83
CA ASN A 81 0.74 -38.11 -19.53
C ASN A 81 -0.15 -37.36 -18.49
N PRO A 82 -1.34 -37.90 -18.19
CA PRO A 82 -2.28 -37.26 -17.29
C PRO A 82 -1.80 -37.19 -15.81
N LEU A 83 -0.65 -37.74 -15.50
CA LEU A 83 0.02 -37.69 -14.20
C LEU A 83 1.31 -36.86 -14.24
N ALA A 84 1.46 -36.00 -15.22
CA ALA A 84 2.60 -35.10 -15.32
C ALA A 84 2.14 -33.66 -15.56
N ILE A 85 2.95 -32.72 -15.13
CA ILE A 85 2.76 -31.27 -15.33
C ILE A 85 3.86 -30.74 -16.24
N ASP A 86 3.45 -29.98 -17.24
CA ASP A 86 4.32 -29.15 -18.05
C ASP A 86 4.54 -27.80 -17.37
N PHE A 87 5.80 -27.42 -17.27
CA PHE A 87 6.24 -26.13 -16.74
C PHE A 87 6.65 -25.23 -17.91
N GLU A 88 6.06 -24.04 -17.96
CA GLU A 88 6.54 -22.98 -18.83
C GLU A 88 7.94 -22.52 -18.38
N PRO A 89 8.83 -22.11 -19.30
CA PRO A 89 10.10 -21.50 -18.90
C PRO A 89 9.88 -20.36 -17.92
N MET A 90 10.71 -20.30 -16.89
CA MET A 90 10.55 -19.33 -15.80
C MET A 90 11.87 -18.62 -15.51
N VAL A 91 11.77 -17.34 -15.19
CA VAL A 91 12.83 -16.55 -14.55
C VAL A 91 12.24 -15.88 -13.31
N GLY A 92 12.96 -15.98 -12.19
CA GLY A 92 12.54 -15.39 -10.93
C GLY A 92 13.71 -15.21 -9.96
N TYR A 93 13.39 -14.80 -8.75
CA TYR A 93 14.33 -14.70 -7.64
C TYR A 93 13.79 -15.37 -6.40
N VAL A 94 14.67 -16.06 -5.69
CA VAL A 94 14.48 -16.46 -4.30
C VAL A 94 15.21 -15.46 -3.43
N VAL A 95 14.47 -14.77 -2.57
CA VAL A 95 15.00 -13.74 -1.65
C VAL A 95 14.91 -14.30 -0.24
N ASP A 96 16.02 -14.86 0.22
CA ASP A 96 16.11 -15.44 1.56
C ASP A 96 16.42 -14.34 2.60
N THR A 97 15.41 -13.98 3.36
CA THR A 97 15.49 -13.04 4.48
C THR A 97 15.42 -13.76 5.83
N LEU A 98 15.39 -15.10 5.85
CA LEU A 98 15.21 -15.90 7.07
C LEU A 98 16.52 -16.46 7.60
N THR A 99 17.39 -16.96 6.72
CA THR A 99 18.66 -17.58 7.11
C THR A 99 19.59 -16.57 7.78
N ASP A 100 19.70 -15.38 7.21
CA ASP A 100 20.39 -14.24 7.81
C ASP A 100 19.58 -12.96 7.56
N PRO A 101 18.76 -12.52 8.54
CA PRO A 101 17.97 -11.29 8.41
C PRO A 101 18.78 -10.00 8.27
N VAL A 102 20.05 -10.02 8.69
CA VAL A 102 20.96 -8.87 8.59
C VAL A 102 21.57 -8.78 7.19
N ARG A 103 21.76 -9.93 6.54
CA ARG A 103 22.33 -10.05 5.20
C ARG A 103 21.46 -10.91 4.31
N PRO A 104 20.30 -10.41 3.86
CA PRO A 104 19.43 -11.16 2.97
C PRO A 104 20.13 -11.45 1.64
N THR A 105 19.85 -12.62 1.08
CA THR A 105 20.41 -13.03 -0.22
C THR A 105 19.31 -13.06 -1.27
N ALA A 106 19.63 -12.65 -2.49
CA ALA A 106 18.75 -12.74 -3.66
C ALA A 106 19.40 -13.63 -4.72
N THR A 107 18.85 -14.82 -4.91
CA THR A 107 19.35 -15.79 -5.89
C THR A 107 18.46 -15.80 -7.12
N ARG A 108 19.03 -15.52 -8.29
CA ARG A 108 18.31 -15.62 -9.56
C ARG A 108 18.10 -17.09 -9.90
N VAL A 109 16.85 -17.46 -10.17
CA VAL A 109 16.45 -18.82 -10.59
C VAL A 109 15.96 -18.77 -12.02
N SER A 110 16.44 -19.70 -12.85
CA SER A 110 15.96 -19.89 -14.22
C SER A 110 15.59 -21.37 -14.41
N LEU A 111 14.33 -21.61 -14.72
CA LEU A 111 13.81 -22.94 -14.99
C LEU A 111 13.51 -23.07 -16.49
N PRO A 112 14.11 -24.01 -17.22
CA PRO A 112 13.72 -24.29 -18.60
C PRO A 112 12.35 -24.96 -18.67
N ALA A 113 11.72 -24.93 -19.85
CA ALA A 113 10.53 -25.72 -20.09
C ALA A 113 10.82 -27.20 -19.79
N GLN A 114 9.98 -27.85 -19.00
CA GLN A 114 10.13 -29.25 -18.66
C GLN A 114 8.81 -29.90 -18.28
N THR A 115 8.73 -31.22 -18.46
CA THR A 115 7.61 -32.03 -17.98
C THR A 115 8.06 -32.78 -16.72
N VAL A 116 7.33 -32.62 -15.63
CA VAL A 116 7.62 -33.26 -14.35
C VAL A 116 6.48 -34.22 -13.99
N PRO A 117 6.69 -35.51 -13.90
CA PRO A 117 5.69 -36.46 -13.44
C PRO A 117 5.45 -36.30 -11.93
N LEU A 118 4.24 -36.66 -11.48
CA LEU A 118 3.97 -36.80 -10.05
C LEU A 118 4.90 -37.86 -9.46
N ASP A 119 5.54 -37.54 -8.34
CA ASP A 119 6.35 -38.50 -7.59
C ASP A 119 5.48 -39.59 -6.92
N ALA A 120 6.11 -40.66 -6.42
CA ALA A 120 5.39 -41.75 -5.79
C ALA A 120 4.57 -41.33 -4.56
N ALA A 121 5.02 -40.30 -3.84
CA ALA A 121 4.30 -39.74 -2.71
C ALA A 121 3.13 -38.84 -3.17
N ALA A 122 3.31 -38.10 -4.25
CA ALA A 122 2.27 -37.27 -4.84
C ALA A 122 1.12 -38.10 -5.42
N LEU A 123 1.39 -39.27 -5.96
CA LEU A 123 0.37 -40.19 -6.45
C LEU A 123 -0.61 -40.67 -5.36
N LEU A 124 -0.19 -40.63 -4.10
CA LEU A 124 -1.03 -40.98 -2.93
C LEU A 124 -1.78 -39.82 -2.32
N ARG A 125 -1.60 -38.60 -2.83
CA ARG A 125 -2.22 -37.38 -2.34
C ARG A 125 -3.40 -36.98 -3.23
N THR A 126 -4.30 -36.16 -2.67
CA THR A 126 -5.38 -35.52 -3.43
C THR A 126 -4.96 -34.18 -4.01
N VAL A 127 -3.99 -33.52 -3.39
CA VAL A 127 -3.46 -32.21 -3.80
C VAL A 127 -1.94 -32.23 -3.72
N THR A 128 -1.28 -31.66 -4.72
CA THR A 128 0.17 -31.44 -4.74
C THR A 128 0.45 -29.96 -4.96
N TRP A 129 1.30 -29.38 -4.12
CA TRP A 129 1.77 -28.00 -4.23
C TRP A 129 3.14 -27.98 -4.90
N TRP A 130 3.33 -27.04 -5.84
CA TRP A 130 4.51 -26.96 -6.70
C TRP A 130 5.33 -25.72 -6.36
N LEU A 131 6.59 -25.95 -5.99
CA LEU A 131 7.54 -24.91 -5.64
C LEU A 131 8.86 -25.11 -6.40
N VAL A 132 9.67 -24.05 -6.45
CA VAL A 132 11.04 -24.10 -6.98
C VAL A 132 11.97 -23.49 -5.94
N ASP A 133 13.05 -24.19 -5.59
CA ASP A 133 14.06 -23.70 -4.65
C ASP A 133 15.07 -22.76 -5.32
N SER A 134 16.02 -22.25 -4.54
CA SER A 134 17.09 -21.38 -5.02
C SER A 134 18.07 -22.04 -5.99
N ALA A 135 18.12 -23.37 -6.02
CA ALA A 135 18.92 -24.15 -6.98
C ALA A 135 18.18 -24.41 -8.31
N GLY A 136 16.89 -24.03 -8.41
CA GLY A 136 16.04 -24.34 -9.56
C GLY A 136 15.44 -25.74 -9.52
N THR A 137 15.42 -26.41 -8.37
CA THR A 137 14.82 -27.73 -8.22
C THR A 137 13.32 -27.61 -8.02
N VAL A 138 12.54 -28.38 -8.80
CA VAL A 138 11.08 -28.45 -8.62
C VAL A 138 10.76 -29.36 -7.43
N ILE A 139 9.96 -28.85 -6.52
CA ILE A 139 9.53 -29.53 -5.30
C ILE A 139 8.03 -29.83 -5.35
N GLN A 140 7.67 -31.05 -4.98
CA GLN A 140 6.30 -31.53 -4.84
C GLN A 140 5.98 -31.78 -3.36
N GLN A 141 5.00 -31.07 -2.80
CA GLN A 141 4.63 -31.24 -1.39
C GLN A 141 3.13 -31.37 -1.16
N ALA A 142 2.76 -31.97 -0.01
CA ALA A 142 1.37 -32.22 0.37
C ALA A 142 0.68 -31.01 1.01
N ASN A 143 1.44 -30.21 1.73
CA ASN A 143 0.91 -29.11 2.54
C ASN A 143 1.02 -27.79 1.79
N VAL A 144 0.09 -26.89 2.09
CA VAL A 144 0.20 -25.50 1.66
C VAL A 144 1.55 -24.94 2.10
N PRO A 145 2.28 -24.23 1.23
CA PRO A 145 3.53 -23.59 1.63
C PRO A 145 3.31 -22.63 2.81
N ASP A 146 4.13 -22.77 3.83
CA ASP A 146 4.13 -21.86 4.95
C ASP A 146 4.85 -20.53 4.63
N ASN A 147 4.81 -19.56 5.56
CA ASN A 147 5.44 -18.25 5.36
C ASN A 147 6.97 -18.33 5.15
N ALA A 148 7.63 -19.34 5.71
CA ALA A 148 9.06 -19.52 5.52
C ALA A 148 9.35 -20.06 4.10
N GLN A 149 8.58 -21.03 3.67
CA GLN A 149 8.68 -21.57 2.30
C GLN A 149 8.34 -20.52 1.25
N MET A 150 7.33 -19.68 1.46
CA MET A 150 6.98 -18.58 0.55
C MET A 150 8.10 -17.52 0.41
N ARG A 151 9.06 -17.49 1.34
CA ARG A 151 10.24 -16.62 1.25
C ARG A 151 11.43 -17.31 0.61
N THR A 152 11.61 -18.62 0.85
CA THR A 152 12.78 -19.39 0.40
C THR A 152 12.54 -20.20 -0.87
N HIS A 153 11.30 -20.24 -1.37
CA HIS A 153 10.92 -20.99 -2.59
C HIS A 153 9.94 -20.17 -3.42
N ILE A 154 10.05 -20.26 -4.73
CA ILE A 154 9.06 -19.70 -5.66
C ILE A 154 7.87 -20.64 -5.72
N PHE A 155 6.69 -20.16 -5.33
CA PHE A 155 5.44 -20.90 -5.47
C PHE A 155 4.86 -20.73 -6.86
N LEU A 156 4.49 -21.84 -7.53
CA LEU A 156 3.97 -21.85 -8.90
C LEU A 156 2.49 -22.20 -9.00
N GLY A 157 1.97 -22.95 -8.03
CA GLY A 157 0.58 -23.36 -8.06
C GLY A 157 0.34 -24.71 -7.37
N ASN A 158 -0.82 -25.27 -7.62
CA ASN A 158 -1.19 -26.59 -7.10
C ASN A 158 -1.98 -27.40 -8.13
N THR A 159 -1.94 -28.71 -7.95
CA THR A 159 -2.73 -29.66 -8.73
C THR A 159 -3.61 -30.50 -7.82
N ALA A 160 -4.81 -30.84 -8.28
CA ALA A 160 -5.66 -31.83 -7.64
C ALA A 160 -5.75 -33.09 -8.51
N GLN A 161 -5.50 -34.26 -7.92
CA GLN A 161 -5.44 -35.53 -8.62
C GLN A 161 -6.23 -36.62 -7.89
N ALA A 162 -6.81 -37.53 -8.66
CA ALA A 162 -7.37 -38.80 -8.20
C ALA A 162 -7.47 -39.79 -9.35
N PHE A 163 -7.53 -41.09 -9.02
CA PHE A 163 -7.74 -42.16 -9.97
C PHE A 163 -6.79 -42.17 -11.17
N GLY A 164 -5.53 -41.77 -10.94
CA GLY A 164 -4.51 -41.75 -11.99
C GLY A 164 -4.63 -40.58 -12.97
N THR A 165 -5.27 -39.51 -12.59
CA THR A 165 -5.45 -38.31 -13.43
C THR A 165 -5.38 -37.03 -12.59
N ILE A 166 -4.73 -35.99 -13.11
CA ILE A 166 -4.82 -34.64 -12.61
C ILE A 166 -6.07 -33.98 -13.22
N PHE A 167 -6.99 -33.48 -12.38
CA PHE A 167 -8.23 -32.83 -12.87
C PHE A 167 -8.15 -31.30 -12.83
N ILE A 168 -7.32 -30.76 -11.91
CA ILE A 168 -7.20 -29.34 -11.69
C ILE A 168 -5.73 -29.00 -11.68
N ASP A 169 -5.36 -28.06 -12.50
CA ASP A 169 -4.07 -27.41 -12.52
C ASP A 169 -4.28 -25.91 -12.26
N GLU A 170 -4.16 -25.50 -11.01
CA GLU A 170 -4.18 -24.11 -10.66
C GLU A 170 -2.77 -23.52 -10.81
N SER A 171 -2.50 -22.95 -11.97
CA SER A 171 -1.28 -22.20 -12.21
C SER A 171 -1.41 -20.82 -11.57
N ARG A 172 -0.64 -20.60 -10.49
CA ARG A 172 -0.62 -19.32 -9.74
C ARG A 172 0.81 -18.95 -9.37
N PRO A 173 1.68 -18.70 -10.35
CA PRO A 173 3.04 -18.29 -10.03
C PRO A 173 3.01 -16.97 -9.24
N VAL A 174 3.65 -16.99 -8.08
CA VAL A 174 3.80 -15.78 -7.26
C VAL A 174 4.75 -14.84 -7.97
N ILE A 175 4.22 -13.72 -8.42
CA ILE A 175 5.00 -12.69 -9.11
C ILE A 175 5.91 -11.99 -8.12
N LEU A 176 7.16 -11.75 -8.51
CA LEU A 176 8.10 -10.93 -7.76
C LEU A 176 7.50 -9.56 -7.51
N GLN A 177 7.43 -9.19 -6.25
CA GLN A 177 6.81 -7.97 -5.81
C GLN A 177 7.86 -6.91 -5.50
N GLN A 178 7.52 -5.66 -5.80
CA GLN A 178 8.25 -4.49 -5.34
C GLN A 178 7.44 -3.85 -4.19
N PRO A 179 7.73 -4.16 -2.93
CA PRO A 179 6.89 -3.77 -1.80
C PRO A 179 6.61 -2.28 -1.72
N ALA A 180 7.57 -1.43 -2.09
CA ALA A 180 7.40 0.02 -2.09
C ALA A 180 6.29 0.48 -3.05
N ASN A 181 6.27 -0.01 -4.29
CA ASN A 181 5.26 0.35 -5.27
C ASN A 181 3.89 -0.22 -4.90
N GLN A 182 3.84 -1.47 -4.45
CA GLN A 182 2.58 -2.10 -4.03
C GLN A 182 1.98 -1.46 -2.79
N LEU A 183 2.82 -1.07 -1.82
CA LEU A 183 2.36 -0.30 -0.67
C LEU A 183 1.84 1.07 -1.12
N ALA A 184 2.49 1.71 -2.08
CA ALA A 184 2.04 2.96 -2.67
C ALA A 184 0.66 2.79 -3.36
N ASP A 185 0.48 1.72 -4.14
CA ASP A 185 -0.79 1.41 -4.81
C ASP A 185 -1.89 1.06 -3.79
N LEU A 186 -1.54 0.30 -2.74
CA LEU A 186 -2.47 0.00 -1.65
C LEU A 186 -2.92 1.28 -0.93
N MET A 187 -1.98 2.17 -0.59
CA MET A 187 -2.29 3.45 0.05
C MET A 187 -3.14 4.35 -0.85
N GLU A 188 -2.89 4.35 -2.17
CA GLU A 188 -3.70 5.06 -3.16
C GLU A 188 -5.12 4.48 -3.23
N GLY A 189 -5.24 3.15 -3.30
CA GLY A 189 -6.52 2.44 -3.32
C GLY A 189 -7.33 2.61 -2.03
N LEU A 190 -6.67 2.67 -0.88
CA LEU A 190 -7.30 2.98 0.39
C LEU A 190 -7.78 4.43 0.45
N GLY A 191 -7.06 5.38 -0.18
CA GLY A 191 -7.32 6.81 -0.06
C GLY A 191 -7.22 7.33 1.39
N PRO A 192 -7.68 8.56 1.68
CA PRO A 192 -7.66 9.10 3.03
C PRO A 192 -8.62 8.37 3.97
N PHE A 193 -8.20 8.20 5.23
CA PHE A 193 -9.05 7.64 6.27
C PHE A 193 -8.66 8.14 7.67
N ARG A 194 -9.65 8.10 8.57
CA ARG A 194 -9.48 8.48 9.95
C ARG A 194 -8.74 7.40 10.71
N LEU A 195 -7.72 7.79 11.48
CA LEU A 195 -6.99 6.91 12.40
C LEU A 195 -7.56 7.00 13.82
N SER A 196 -7.86 8.22 14.30
CA SER A 196 -8.38 8.44 15.64
C SER A 196 -9.18 9.75 15.72
N GLY A 197 -10.08 9.86 16.68
CA GLY A 197 -10.85 11.07 16.93
C GLY A 197 -11.65 11.58 15.72
N LEU A 198 -11.68 12.89 15.52
CA LEU A 198 -12.39 13.58 14.43
C LEU A 198 -13.91 13.27 14.42
N ASP A 199 -14.46 13.00 15.57
CA ASP A 199 -15.90 12.76 15.68
C ASP A 199 -16.68 14.05 15.48
N ILE A 200 -17.71 13.98 14.66
CA ILE A 200 -18.68 15.05 14.44
C ILE A 200 -19.85 14.82 15.37
N ILE A 201 -20.13 15.81 16.22
CA ILE A 201 -21.20 15.75 17.21
C ILE A 201 -21.99 17.06 17.20
N ALA A 202 -23.26 17.01 17.61
CA ALA A 202 -24.08 18.22 17.75
C ALA A 202 -23.53 19.14 18.84
N ASN A 203 -23.58 20.45 18.60
CA ASN A 203 -23.21 21.47 19.57
C ASN A 203 -24.49 22.00 20.30
N GLY A 204 -25.01 21.17 21.22
CA GLY A 204 -26.23 21.55 21.94
C GLY A 204 -27.50 21.59 21.08
N ALA A 205 -28.54 22.30 21.55
CA ALA A 205 -29.84 22.34 20.93
C ALA A 205 -29.91 23.41 19.80
N ASN A 206 -29.11 23.25 18.78
CA ASN A 206 -28.99 24.17 17.64
C ASN A 206 -28.54 23.43 16.37
N LEU A 207 -28.21 24.18 15.31
CA LEU A 207 -27.70 23.62 14.05
C LEU A 207 -26.17 23.61 13.94
N PHE A 208 -25.45 23.83 15.03
CA PHE A 208 -23.99 23.82 15.03
C PHE A 208 -23.45 22.41 15.29
N LEU A 209 -22.24 22.18 14.81
CA LEU A 209 -21.49 20.93 15.00
C LEU A 209 -20.20 21.23 15.76
N ASN A 210 -19.72 20.26 16.50
CA ASN A 210 -18.35 20.19 17.01
C ASN A 210 -17.58 19.12 16.30
N GLN A 211 -16.29 19.32 16.15
CA GLN A 211 -15.33 18.30 15.73
C GLN A 211 -14.36 18.05 16.88
N THR A 212 -14.16 16.80 17.27
CA THR A 212 -13.10 16.44 18.22
C THR A 212 -11.73 16.47 17.57
N ALA A 213 -10.68 16.64 18.37
CA ALA A 213 -9.32 16.46 17.89
C ALA A 213 -9.10 15.00 17.41
N GLY A 214 -8.19 14.81 16.49
CA GLY A 214 -7.87 13.48 16.00
C GLY A 214 -6.82 13.46 14.91
N THR A 215 -6.63 12.29 14.29
CA THR A 215 -5.61 12.06 13.26
C THR A 215 -6.20 11.48 12.00
N LEU A 216 -5.68 11.94 10.87
CA LEU A 216 -6.07 11.55 9.53
C LEU A 216 -4.84 11.02 8.79
N PHE A 217 -5.00 9.92 8.07
CA PHE A 217 -3.98 9.38 7.17
C PHE A 217 -4.34 9.67 5.72
N SER A 218 -3.38 10.09 4.93
CA SER A 218 -3.46 10.08 3.48
C SER A 218 -2.06 10.17 2.87
N ARG A 219 -1.80 9.39 1.84
CA ARG A 219 -0.58 9.48 1.06
C ARG A 219 -0.35 10.87 0.44
N ALA A 220 -1.42 11.58 0.11
CA ALA A 220 -1.35 12.92 -0.47
C ALA A 220 -0.97 14.00 0.55
N PHE A 221 -0.94 13.71 1.85
CA PHE A 221 -0.61 14.68 2.87
C PHE A 221 0.87 14.63 3.22
N ASN A 222 1.47 15.80 3.16
CA ASN A 222 2.76 16.08 3.77
C ASN A 222 2.54 17.05 4.92
N HIS A 223 2.70 16.59 6.14
CA HIS A 223 2.47 17.37 7.36
C HIS A 223 3.72 17.83 8.05
N TYR A 224 4.85 17.64 7.43
CA TYR A 224 6.07 18.14 7.99
C TYR A 224 6.24 19.65 7.72
N SER A 225 6.72 20.37 8.72
CA SER A 225 6.91 21.83 8.66
C SER A 225 8.34 22.27 8.38
N GLY A 226 9.28 21.33 8.32
CA GLY A 226 10.71 21.60 8.09
C GLY A 226 11.05 21.80 6.61
N PRO A 227 12.19 22.42 6.32
CA PRO A 227 12.61 22.72 4.95
C PRO A 227 13.15 21.51 4.18
N VAL A 228 13.59 20.45 4.88
CA VAL A 228 14.19 19.26 4.29
C VAL A 228 13.50 18.02 4.84
N GLN A 229 12.99 17.18 3.94
CA GLN A 229 12.29 15.96 4.26
C GLN A 229 12.95 14.75 3.63
N THR A 230 13.30 13.79 4.46
CA THR A 230 13.72 12.47 4.03
C THR A 230 12.64 11.41 4.29
N ASN A 231 11.65 11.74 5.11
CA ASN A 231 10.57 10.82 5.47
C ASN A 231 9.33 11.63 5.89
N ASP A 232 8.53 12.00 4.91
CA ASP A 232 7.32 12.80 5.13
C ASP A 232 6.23 11.98 5.82
N PRO A 233 5.72 12.42 6.97
CA PRO A 233 4.61 11.74 7.60
C PRO A 233 3.32 11.96 6.80
N HIS A 234 2.63 10.87 6.51
CA HIS A 234 1.32 10.87 5.85
C HIS A 234 0.16 10.95 6.85
N VAL A 235 0.42 11.39 8.06
CA VAL A 235 -0.56 11.54 9.14
C VAL A 235 -0.70 12.99 9.53
N ALA A 236 -1.93 13.50 9.44
CA ALA A 236 -2.28 14.83 9.92
C ALA A 236 -2.91 14.78 11.30
N SER A 237 -2.46 15.64 12.20
CA SER A 237 -3.15 15.92 13.45
C SER A 237 -4.05 17.13 13.26
N LEU A 238 -5.35 16.96 13.47
CA LEU A 238 -6.35 18.00 13.40
C LEU A 238 -6.81 18.39 14.80
N VAL A 239 -6.97 19.69 15.03
CA VAL A 239 -7.39 20.22 16.34
C VAL A 239 -8.90 20.16 16.50
N ALA A 240 -9.37 20.15 17.75
CA ALA A 240 -10.80 20.25 18.04
C ALA A 240 -11.35 21.62 17.62
N GLN A 241 -12.59 21.62 17.14
CA GLN A 241 -13.34 22.84 16.81
C GLN A 241 -14.69 22.87 17.53
N THR A 242 -14.97 23.96 18.23
CA THR A 242 -16.20 24.11 19.03
C THR A 242 -16.69 25.58 18.96
N PRO A 243 -17.66 25.90 18.11
CA PRO A 243 -18.21 25.07 17.02
C PRO A 243 -17.24 24.89 15.85
N ALA A 244 -17.44 23.83 15.10
CA ALA A 244 -16.74 23.63 13.83
C ALA A 244 -17.19 24.66 12.79
N VAL A 245 -16.25 25.02 11.92
CA VAL A 245 -16.49 25.91 10.79
C VAL A 245 -16.18 25.10 9.52
N TRP A 246 -17.04 25.21 8.52
CA TRP A 246 -16.91 24.45 7.29
C TRP A 246 -17.25 25.26 6.04
N ARG A 247 -16.91 24.68 4.91
CA ARG A 247 -17.31 25.14 3.58
C ARG A 247 -18.35 24.20 3.00
N TYR A 248 -19.44 24.74 2.50
CA TYR A 248 -20.45 23.96 1.80
C TYR A 248 -20.04 23.69 0.35
N SER A 249 -20.46 22.49 -0.14
CA SER A 249 -20.20 22.06 -1.50
C SER A 249 -21.45 21.41 -2.11
N LEU A 250 -21.68 21.71 -3.36
CA LEU A 250 -22.50 20.92 -4.28
C LEU A 250 -21.55 19.97 -5.07
N ARG A 251 -22.11 19.05 -5.84
CA ARG A 251 -21.31 18.12 -6.69
C ARG A 251 -20.41 18.82 -7.71
N ASN A 252 -20.70 20.06 -8.07
CA ASN A 252 -20.01 20.86 -9.08
C ASN A 252 -19.48 22.20 -8.57
N THR A 253 -19.42 22.41 -7.24
CA THR A 253 -18.89 23.64 -6.68
C THR A 253 -17.42 23.79 -7.03
N THR A 254 -17.03 24.95 -7.53
CA THR A 254 -15.64 25.35 -7.80
C THR A 254 -15.17 26.50 -6.90
N ASP A 255 -16.12 27.27 -6.35
CA ASP A 255 -15.86 28.35 -5.41
C ASP A 255 -16.27 27.93 -3.99
N PHE A 256 -15.29 27.80 -3.11
CA PHE A 256 -15.44 27.45 -1.71
C PHE A 256 -15.27 28.66 -0.78
N SER A 257 -15.51 29.87 -1.25
CA SER A 257 -15.32 31.09 -0.46
C SER A 257 -16.32 31.23 0.70
N VAL A 258 -17.50 30.60 0.60
CA VAL A 258 -18.55 30.71 1.62
C VAL A 258 -18.26 29.78 2.80
N ILE A 259 -18.11 30.37 3.97
CA ILE A 259 -17.88 29.69 5.24
C ILE A 259 -19.18 29.69 6.05
N SER A 260 -19.48 28.59 6.71
CA SER A 260 -20.62 28.43 7.61
C SER A 260 -20.21 27.70 8.89
N ASN A 261 -20.99 27.89 9.94
CA ASN A 261 -20.93 27.13 11.19
C ASN A 261 -22.29 26.54 11.58
N ALA A 262 -23.34 26.82 10.81
CA ALA A 262 -24.68 26.28 11.00
C ALA A 262 -25.08 25.37 9.84
N LEU A 263 -25.59 24.18 10.16
CA LEU A 263 -26.09 23.25 9.15
C LEU A 263 -27.31 23.83 8.44
N ASP A 264 -27.38 23.67 7.14
CA ASP A 264 -28.54 24.03 6.32
C ASP A 264 -29.38 22.76 6.02
N PRO A 265 -30.46 22.52 6.77
CA PRO A 265 -31.32 21.37 6.55
C PRO A 265 -32.37 21.60 5.43
N ALA A 266 -32.57 22.87 5.05
CA ALA A 266 -33.65 23.26 4.16
C ALA A 266 -33.34 23.02 2.67
N ASN A 267 -32.07 22.81 2.31
CA ASN A 267 -31.65 22.70 0.93
C ASN A 267 -30.90 21.39 0.66
N TYR A 268 -30.89 20.98 -0.62
CA TYR A 268 -30.13 19.84 -1.13
C TYR A 268 -29.56 20.14 -2.52
N ASP A 269 -28.64 19.31 -2.99
CA ASP A 269 -28.03 19.39 -4.31
C ASP A 269 -28.87 18.64 -5.35
N SER A 270 -29.70 19.36 -6.11
CA SER A 270 -30.40 18.81 -7.26
C SER A 270 -29.58 19.01 -8.54
N ALA A 271 -28.84 17.99 -8.92
CA ALA A 271 -27.99 17.98 -10.13
C ALA A 271 -27.01 19.16 -10.25
N GLY A 272 -26.43 19.58 -9.13
CA GLY A 272 -25.47 20.70 -9.07
C GLY A 272 -26.11 22.06 -8.79
N VAL A 273 -27.42 22.09 -8.50
CA VAL A 273 -28.16 23.31 -8.15
C VAL A 273 -28.69 23.20 -6.72
N LEU A 274 -28.39 24.19 -5.90
CA LEU A 274 -28.93 24.28 -4.55
C LEU A 274 -30.43 24.49 -4.62
N THR A 275 -31.19 23.51 -4.15
CA THR A 275 -32.65 23.44 -4.31
C THR A 275 -33.31 23.22 -2.94
N PRO A 276 -34.41 23.92 -2.61
CA PRO A 276 -35.16 23.66 -1.40
C PRO A 276 -35.67 22.22 -1.31
N VAL A 277 -35.55 21.60 -0.14
CA VAL A 277 -36.11 20.27 0.14
C VAL A 277 -37.65 20.40 0.14
N GLY A 278 -38.30 19.82 -0.88
CA GLY A 278 -39.75 19.80 -1.00
C GLY A 278 -40.40 18.82 -0.03
N GLY A 279 -41.77 18.78 -0.04
CA GLY A 279 -42.55 17.81 0.72
C GLY A 279 -42.92 18.24 2.15
N GLY A 280 -43.28 17.29 3.02
CA GLY A 280 -43.67 17.52 4.41
C GLY A 280 -42.54 17.85 5.35
N ALA A 281 -42.83 18.22 6.59
CA ALA A 281 -41.84 18.59 7.61
C ALA A 281 -40.81 17.48 7.86
N ASN A 282 -41.19 16.21 7.74
CA ASN A 282 -40.32 15.05 7.96
C ASN A 282 -39.46 14.67 6.74
N THR A 283 -39.66 15.36 5.57
CA THR A 283 -38.77 15.11 4.43
C THR A 283 -37.33 15.41 4.81
N SER A 284 -36.45 14.50 4.53
CA SER A 284 -35.06 14.49 5.01
C SER A 284 -34.07 14.41 3.87
N THR A 285 -32.85 14.81 4.12
CA THR A 285 -31.69 14.63 3.23
C THR A 285 -30.50 14.11 4.01
N ILE A 286 -29.46 13.60 3.29
CA ILE A 286 -28.22 13.12 3.90
C ILE A 286 -27.07 14.02 3.44
N GLN A 287 -26.52 14.82 4.36
CA GLN A 287 -25.31 15.58 4.11
C GLN A 287 -24.08 14.77 4.51
N ARG A 288 -22.97 15.00 3.84
CA ARG A 288 -21.71 14.31 4.10
C ARG A 288 -20.66 15.26 4.60
N VAL A 289 -20.02 14.89 5.71
CA VAL A 289 -18.99 15.69 6.38
C VAL A 289 -17.63 15.09 6.05
N TYR A 290 -16.76 15.89 5.47
CA TYR A 290 -15.41 15.52 5.11
C TYR A 290 -14.40 16.29 5.93
N ALA A 291 -13.28 15.65 6.29
CA ALA A 291 -12.10 16.34 6.78
C ALA A 291 -11.04 16.43 5.68
N PHE A 292 -10.32 17.52 5.71
CA PHE A 292 -9.11 17.71 4.94
C PHE A 292 -8.00 18.28 5.82
N ALA A 293 -6.76 17.92 5.54
CA ALA A 293 -5.64 18.47 6.26
C ALA A 293 -5.30 19.84 5.70
N ALA A 294 -5.73 20.87 6.41
CA ALA A 294 -5.35 22.24 6.10
C ALA A 294 -4.15 22.65 6.95
N ARG A 295 -3.08 23.05 6.30
CA ARG A 295 -1.89 23.57 6.98
C ARG A 295 -2.22 24.93 7.58
N ASN A 296 -2.08 25.06 8.89
CA ASN A 296 -2.31 26.31 9.63
C ASN A 296 -3.74 26.90 9.52
N SER A 297 -4.75 26.09 9.22
CA SER A 297 -6.13 26.52 9.13
C SER A 297 -6.98 25.92 10.25
N THR A 298 -7.89 26.72 10.79
CA THR A 298 -8.97 26.24 11.65
C THR A 298 -10.11 25.63 10.84
N GLU A 299 -10.09 25.79 9.51
CA GLU A 299 -11.09 25.25 8.60
C GLU A 299 -10.64 23.87 8.10
N GLN A 300 -11.06 22.83 8.78
CA GLN A 300 -10.64 21.47 8.54
C GLN A 300 -11.80 20.59 8.03
N VAL A 301 -12.97 21.16 7.85
CA VAL A 301 -14.21 20.48 7.52
C VAL A 301 -14.82 21.06 6.26
N ALA A 302 -15.34 20.18 5.40
CA ALA A 302 -16.24 20.53 4.33
C ALA A 302 -17.53 19.71 4.46
N ILE A 303 -18.67 20.30 4.13
CA ILE A 303 -19.95 19.60 4.08
C ILE A 303 -20.48 19.64 2.65
N GLN A 304 -20.72 18.47 2.09
CA GLN A 304 -21.39 18.35 0.81
C GLN A 304 -22.88 18.07 1.02
N TYR A 305 -23.72 18.86 0.38
CA TYR A 305 -25.17 18.70 0.40
C TYR A 305 -25.60 17.33 -0.08
N GLY A 306 -26.66 16.79 0.52
CA GLY A 306 -27.32 15.60 0.05
C GLY A 306 -27.83 15.76 -1.38
N GLN A 307 -27.86 14.67 -2.13
CA GLN A 307 -28.26 14.66 -3.55
C GLN A 307 -29.61 14.00 -3.79
N SER A 308 -30.25 13.56 -2.72
CA SER A 308 -31.57 12.95 -2.72
C SER A 308 -32.37 13.39 -1.52
N THR A 309 -33.69 13.32 -1.65
CA THR A 309 -34.64 13.58 -0.56
C THR A 309 -35.39 12.31 -0.22
N TYR A 310 -35.73 12.12 1.05
CA TYR A 310 -36.35 10.94 1.61
C TYR A 310 -37.63 11.35 2.38
N GLY A 311 -38.64 10.52 2.37
CA GLY A 311 -39.94 10.83 3.00
C GLY A 311 -39.91 10.92 4.52
N SER A 312 -38.85 10.40 5.17
CA SER A 312 -38.66 10.45 6.62
C SER A 312 -37.17 10.39 6.99
N LEU A 313 -36.84 10.71 8.23
CA LEU A 313 -35.50 10.60 8.77
C LEU A 313 -35.01 9.13 8.78
N SER A 314 -35.88 8.19 9.15
CA SER A 314 -35.55 6.74 9.11
C SER A 314 -35.21 6.30 7.70
N ALA A 315 -36.02 6.67 6.70
CA ALA A 315 -35.73 6.32 5.30
C ALA A 315 -34.41 6.93 4.78
N ALA A 316 -34.04 8.10 5.29
CA ALA A 316 -32.74 8.70 4.98
C ALA A 316 -31.60 7.88 5.60
N VAL A 317 -31.72 7.47 6.87
CA VAL A 317 -30.71 6.63 7.57
C VAL A 317 -30.56 5.28 6.86
N ASP A 318 -31.65 4.61 6.50
CA ASP A 318 -31.63 3.32 5.80
C ASP A 318 -31.00 3.41 4.40
N ALA A 319 -31.02 4.59 3.79
CA ALA A 319 -30.40 4.85 2.48
C ALA A 319 -28.89 5.16 2.54
N ILE A 320 -28.30 5.29 3.74
CA ILE A 320 -26.86 5.49 3.89
C ILE A 320 -26.13 4.26 3.32
N GLY A 321 -25.23 4.48 2.35
CA GLY A 321 -24.50 3.41 1.69
C GLY A 321 -25.20 2.73 0.53
N ALA A 322 -26.55 2.85 0.40
CA ALA A 322 -27.32 2.20 -0.67
C ALA A 322 -27.50 3.09 -1.91
N GLY A 323 -27.38 4.40 -1.78
CA GLY A 323 -27.61 5.36 -2.85
C GLY A 323 -26.35 5.75 -3.62
N THR A 324 -26.51 6.06 -4.92
CA THR A 324 -25.46 6.70 -5.70
C THR A 324 -25.25 8.13 -5.21
N PHE A 325 -23.99 8.48 -4.96
CA PHE A 325 -23.61 9.83 -4.57
C PHE A 325 -22.37 10.26 -5.37
N LEU A 326 -22.43 11.44 -5.95
CA LEU A 326 -21.34 12.04 -6.69
C LEU A 326 -20.56 12.98 -5.78
N GLN A 327 -19.39 12.54 -5.34
CA GLN A 327 -18.48 13.42 -4.60
C GLN A 327 -18.02 14.57 -5.51
N ASN A 328 -17.89 15.78 -4.92
CA ASN A 328 -17.34 16.91 -5.65
C ASN A 328 -15.91 16.58 -6.15
N PRO A 329 -15.63 16.72 -7.46
CA PRO A 329 -14.30 16.40 -8.01
C PRO A 329 -13.14 17.18 -7.38
N ALA A 330 -13.40 18.41 -6.86
CA ALA A 330 -12.40 19.21 -6.18
C ALA A 330 -11.89 18.57 -4.88
N PHE A 331 -12.63 17.64 -4.29
CA PHE A 331 -12.18 16.89 -3.12
C PHE A 331 -11.14 15.81 -3.49
N GLY A 332 -11.23 15.26 -4.71
CA GLY A 332 -10.31 14.22 -5.19
C GLY A 332 -10.12 13.10 -4.17
N ASN A 333 -8.88 12.60 -4.07
CA ASN A 333 -8.46 11.63 -3.05
C ASN A 333 -7.78 12.30 -1.83
N THR A 334 -8.13 13.55 -1.52
CA THR A 334 -7.47 14.33 -0.47
C THR A 334 -8.30 14.51 0.79
N VAL A 335 -9.59 14.11 0.77
CA VAL A 335 -10.50 14.25 1.91
C VAL A 335 -10.91 12.89 2.46
N ALA A 336 -11.12 12.82 3.76
CA ALA A 336 -11.70 11.65 4.43
C ALA A 336 -13.14 11.94 4.82
N LEU A 337 -14.05 11.03 4.51
CA LEU A 337 -15.43 11.10 4.98
C LEU A 337 -15.46 10.77 6.47
N LEU A 338 -16.00 11.71 7.29
CA LEU A 338 -16.08 11.58 8.75
C LEU A 338 -17.45 11.13 9.23
N ALA A 339 -18.51 11.69 8.63
CA ALA A 339 -19.87 11.44 9.08
C ALA A 339 -20.90 11.66 7.97
N TYR A 340 -22.02 10.98 8.14
CA TYR A 340 -23.28 11.29 7.48
C TYR A 340 -24.20 12.02 8.47
N ILE A 341 -24.87 13.05 8.00
CA ILE A 341 -25.91 13.75 8.77
C ILE A 341 -27.23 13.58 8.03
N ALA A 342 -28.05 12.65 8.51
CA ALA A 342 -29.45 12.59 8.11
C ALA A 342 -30.19 13.67 8.87
N VAL A 343 -30.91 14.55 8.16
CA VAL A 343 -31.57 15.71 8.77
C VAL A 343 -32.90 16.01 8.10
N THR A 344 -33.92 16.30 8.91
CA THR A 344 -35.23 16.75 8.40
C THR A 344 -35.15 18.20 7.93
N ARG A 345 -35.92 18.55 6.88
CA ARG A 345 -35.88 19.90 6.29
C ARG A 345 -36.22 21.04 7.25
N THR A 346 -36.96 20.74 8.33
CA THR A 346 -37.40 21.73 9.33
C THR A 346 -36.59 21.65 10.62
N ALA A 347 -35.49 20.89 10.63
CA ALA A 347 -34.65 20.76 11.80
C ALA A 347 -34.13 22.10 12.29
N THR A 348 -34.17 22.27 13.59
CA THR A 348 -33.62 23.40 14.33
C THR A 348 -32.66 22.99 15.43
N ASN A 349 -32.59 21.66 15.68
CA ASN A 349 -31.79 21.06 16.75
C ASN A 349 -31.19 19.72 16.30
N LEU A 350 -29.87 19.68 16.13
CA LEU A 350 -29.15 18.47 15.71
C LEU A 350 -28.97 17.45 16.85
N SER A 351 -29.21 17.85 18.11
CA SER A 351 -29.21 16.93 19.25
C SER A 351 -30.55 16.17 19.41
N ASP A 352 -31.59 16.57 18.70
CA ASP A 352 -32.89 15.92 18.74
C ASP A 352 -32.93 14.74 17.72
N PRO A 353 -33.02 13.50 18.20
CA PRO A 353 -33.00 12.31 17.31
C PRO A 353 -34.24 12.21 16.42
N THR A 354 -35.28 13.00 16.63
CA THR A 354 -36.43 13.12 15.74
C THR A 354 -36.19 14.07 14.57
N GLN A 355 -35.20 14.95 14.67
CA GLN A 355 -34.87 15.97 13.69
C GLN A 355 -33.57 15.66 12.92
N ALA A 356 -32.59 15.02 13.56
CA ALA A 356 -31.33 14.69 12.94
C ALA A 356 -30.69 13.43 13.54
N MET A 357 -29.91 12.72 12.73
CA MET A 357 -29.03 11.66 13.16
C MET A 357 -27.64 11.87 12.55
N ILE A 358 -26.61 11.93 13.41
CA ILE A 358 -25.21 12.02 13.01
C ILE A 358 -24.61 10.63 13.11
N ILE A 359 -24.21 10.07 11.97
CA ILE A 359 -23.74 8.70 11.86
C ILE A 359 -22.27 8.75 11.45
N ARG A 360 -21.44 8.16 12.26
CA ARG A 360 -20.00 8.06 12.00
C ARG A 360 -19.74 7.28 10.71
N ALA A 361 -18.93 7.83 9.82
CA ALA A 361 -18.45 7.11 8.65
C ALA A 361 -17.11 6.45 8.99
N GLY A 362 -17.00 5.17 8.71
CA GLY A 362 -15.74 4.43 8.74
C GLY A 362 -15.41 3.90 7.36
N LYS A 363 -14.13 3.82 7.00
CA LYS A 363 -13.75 3.23 5.72
C LYS A 363 -14.03 1.73 5.67
N PHE A 364 -14.02 1.10 6.85
CA PHE A 364 -14.22 -0.33 7.03
C PHE A 364 -15.46 -0.63 7.89
N ASP A 365 -16.16 0.40 8.36
CA ASP A 365 -17.43 0.22 9.05
C ASP A 365 -18.51 0.01 7.96
N THR A 366 -18.98 -1.19 7.82
CA THR A 366 -20.29 -1.43 7.22
C THR A 366 -21.34 -0.79 8.12
N PRO A 367 -22.29 -0.05 7.59
CA PRO A 367 -23.40 0.51 8.38
C PRO A 367 -24.20 -0.60 9.05
#